data_e20bee2d2f49074210052c5924e21cc2
#
_entry.id   e20bee2d2f49074210052c5924e21cc2
#
_cell.length_a   1.000
_cell.length_b   1.000
_cell.length_c   1.000
_cell.angle_alpha   90.00
_cell.angle_beta   90.00
_cell.angle_gamma   90.00
#
_symmetry.space_group_name_H-M   'P 1'
#
loop_
_entity.id
_entity.type
_entity.pdbx_description
1 polymer ?
#
loop_
_entity_poly.entity_id
_entity_poly.type
_entity_poly.pdbx_seq_one_letter_code
_entity_poly.pdbx_strand_id
1 'polypeptide(L)'
;MVMINERKVLFWLWLTFALVILFTLLLFNNTYAFENDFYEDLSSRERSVARRMEYKYLGKHNSNVLRFRSDAEIEEDQQIDGDILVVDGDLTVDGKVNGDILVIFGDVDLGSSAYVDGDVISVNGKVWSEDDAYVEGDIVVTDVPIEENDEDGVTIGKRERERSKHKRKQESWPDDSNELVYADYNRVDGLTLGMQFPRPGWWANKNHHFALLGKGGYSFASKRWQYQLGLERWTSGDFRFTIGGRVYDMTDTQDRWIICDHENALAAFFIKEDFRDYYNREGFSLYISQNFGRRIKIKAAYHDDNFRNISKETNWALFGSKKNFRQNPMALPFEYSVVQGFDAPLNLKSISATLTIDTRNNRERPSKGWLINAFAELANEDFENAYAFERYLVDIVHYFPLSWDEHITLRLRGGTSTGILPPMYWFDLGGISSLRGMRFKEMTGDRMVLGNLEYHLRAGDGNFLGMDLILFVDSGLAWFADENMPYIANSWPVDDARQQTSLETRPEDAFDMLTWSALRTNVGIALASPDGDFRINFAKRIDKSGQDVIVTFRICQPF
;
A
#
# COMPACT_ATOMS: atom_id res chain seq x y z
N MET A 1 -6.74 11.28 -40.03
CA MET A 1 -7.12 9.87 -39.83
C MET A 1 -5.84 9.05 -39.99
N VAL A 2 -5.03 9.00 -38.94
CA VAL A 2 -3.78 8.21 -38.90
C VAL A 2 -4.16 6.90 -38.24
N MET A 3 -4.19 5.83 -39.02
CA MET A 3 -4.38 4.48 -38.48
C MET A 3 -3.16 4.17 -37.61
N ILE A 4 -3.37 4.28 -36.30
CA ILE A 4 -2.41 3.77 -35.32
C ILE A 4 -2.26 2.28 -35.58
N ASN A 5 -1.02 1.88 -35.84
CA ASN A 5 -0.72 0.49 -36.17
C ASN A 5 -0.90 -0.37 -34.90
N GLU A 6 -2.13 -0.81 -34.63
CA GLU A 6 -2.52 -1.64 -33.49
C GLU A 6 -1.57 -2.82 -33.25
N ARG A 7 -0.94 -3.33 -34.32
CA ARG A 7 0.09 -4.36 -34.25
C ARG A 7 1.37 -3.91 -33.52
N LYS A 8 1.74 -2.62 -33.59
CA LYS A 8 2.92 -2.10 -32.87
C LYS A 8 2.64 -1.93 -31.39
N VAL A 9 1.47 -1.42 -31.01
CA VAL A 9 1.08 -1.26 -29.60
C VAL A 9 0.91 -2.62 -28.94
N LEU A 10 0.23 -3.56 -29.58
CA LEU A 10 0.12 -4.95 -29.14
C LEU A 10 1.49 -5.64 -29.06
N PHE A 11 2.40 -5.37 -30.00
CA PHE A 11 3.76 -5.91 -29.99
C PHE A 11 4.56 -5.37 -28.79
N TRP A 12 4.48 -4.08 -28.47
CA TRP A 12 5.18 -3.49 -27.33
C TRP A 12 4.56 -3.92 -25.99
N LEU A 13 3.24 -4.05 -25.92
CA LEU A 13 2.56 -4.63 -24.75
C LEU A 13 2.93 -6.11 -24.56
N TRP A 14 3.02 -6.87 -25.66
CA TRP A 14 3.48 -8.27 -25.63
C TRP A 14 4.96 -8.37 -25.25
N LEU A 15 5.79 -7.47 -25.74
CA LEU A 15 7.22 -7.44 -25.45
C LEU A 15 7.48 -7.05 -23.99
N THR A 16 6.76 -6.06 -23.46
CA THR A 16 6.86 -5.69 -22.03
C THR A 16 6.32 -6.79 -21.14
N PHE A 17 5.22 -7.43 -21.50
CA PHE A 17 4.67 -8.59 -20.79
C PHE A 17 5.62 -9.79 -20.85
N ALA A 18 6.19 -10.08 -22.01
CA ALA A 18 7.19 -11.15 -22.20
C ALA A 18 8.50 -10.85 -21.46
N LEU A 19 8.95 -9.58 -21.41
CA LEU A 19 10.13 -9.16 -20.65
C LEU A 19 9.88 -9.26 -19.13
N VAL A 20 8.69 -8.91 -18.67
CA VAL A 20 8.30 -9.09 -17.25
C VAL A 20 8.26 -10.57 -16.91
N ILE A 21 7.68 -11.42 -17.77
CA ILE A 21 7.67 -12.88 -17.57
C ILE A 21 9.09 -13.45 -17.64
N LEU A 22 9.90 -13.05 -18.61
CA LEU A 22 11.29 -13.51 -18.74
C LEU A 22 12.14 -13.06 -17.56
N PHE A 23 11.94 -11.83 -17.08
CA PHE A 23 12.62 -11.29 -15.91
C PHE A 23 12.15 -11.99 -14.62
N THR A 24 10.85 -12.29 -14.49
CA THR A 24 10.35 -13.10 -13.38
C THR A 24 10.87 -14.54 -13.44
N LEU A 25 10.93 -15.18 -14.62
CA LEU A 25 11.50 -16.52 -14.79
C LEU A 25 13.02 -16.56 -14.54
N LEU A 26 13.77 -15.54 -14.93
CA LEU A 26 15.20 -15.42 -14.62
C LEU A 26 15.46 -15.21 -13.13
N LEU A 27 14.56 -14.48 -12.44
CA LEU A 27 14.64 -14.31 -10.99
C LEU A 27 14.20 -15.58 -10.24
N PHE A 28 13.23 -16.34 -10.75
CA PHE A 28 12.86 -17.63 -10.17
C PHE A 28 13.97 -18.68 -10.24
N ASN A 29 14.81 -18.66 -11.29
CA ASN A 29 15.94 -19.57 -11.42
C ASN A 29 17.14 -19.25 -10.51
N ASN A 30 17.25 -18.01 -10.00
CA ASN A 30 18.33 -17.62 -9.09
C ASN A 30 17.98 -17.71 -7.60
N THR A 31 16.74 -18.08 -7.23
CA THR A 31 16.31 -18.16 -5.83
C THR A 31 16.66 -19.50 -5.14
N TYR A 32 17.35 -20.41 -5.80
CA TYR A 32 17.75 -21.69 -5.19
C TYR A 32 19.12 -21.70 -4.49
N ALA A 33 19.79 -20.57 -4.30
CA ALA A 33 21.15 -20.50 -3.75
C ALA A 33 21.32 -19.69 -2.46
N PHE A 34 20.24 -19.26 -1.79
CA PHE A 34 20.33 -18.74 -0.42
C PHE A 34 19.38 -19.56 0.46
N GLU A 35 19.94 -20.43 1.24
CA GLU A 35 19.28 -21.05 2.39
C GLU A 35 18.98 -19.92 3.38
N ASN A 36 17.75 -19.39 3.32
CA ASN A 36 17.31 -18.33 4.24
C ASN A 36 17.35 -18.90 5.66
N ASP A 37 18.11 -18.26 6.52
CA ASP A 37 18.04 -18.56 7.95
C ASP A 37 16.63 -18.23 8.44
N PHE A 38 15.86 -19.27 8.76
CA PHE A 38 14.48 -19.16 9.25
C PHE A 38 14.34 -18.24 10.47
N TYR A 39 15.43 -17.92 11.14
CA TYR A 39 15.50 -17.12 12.35
C TYR A 39 16.05 -15.70 12.14
N GLU A 40 16.11 -15.22 10.89
CA GLU A 40 16.81 -13.99 10.50
C GLU A 40 16.29 -12.72 11.21
N ASP A 41 14.99 -12.64 11.52
CA ASP A 41 14.36 -11.46 12.14
C ASP A 41 14.44 -11.44 13.68
N LEU A 42 14.97 -12.49 14.29
CA LEU A 42 15.15 -12.55 15.75
C LEU A 42 16.46 -11.89 16.15
N SER A 43 16.49 -11.27 17.33
CA SER A 43 17.76 -10.84 17.93
C SER A 43 18.72 -12.02 18.02
N SER A 44 20.01 -11.76 18.10
CA SER A 44 21.04 -12.83 18.17
C SER A 44 20.81 -13.81 19.33
N ARG A 45 20.22 -13.34 20.42
CA ARG A 45 19.90 -14.11 21.63
C ARG A 45 18.63 -14.94 21.44
N GLU A 46 17.54 -14.33 20.94
CA GLU A 46 16.30 -15.04 20.60
C GLU A 46 16.56 -16.13 19.55
N ARG A 47 17.39 -15.85 18.55
CA ARG A 47 17.83 -16.81 17.54
C ARG A 47 18.55 -18.02 18.16
N SER A 48 19.45 -17.75 19.11
CA SER A 48 20.16 -18.83 19.83
C SER A 48 19.19 -19.71 20.63
N VAL A 49 18.21 -19.09 21.30
CA VAL A 49 17.16 -19.80 22.03
C VAL A 49 16.30 -20.62 21.06
N ALA A 50 15.82 -20.00 19.99
CA ALA A 50 14.95 -20.65 19.02
C ALA A 50 15.61 -21.87 18.37
N ARG A 51 16.84 -21.74 17.86
CA ARG A 51 17.59 -22.87 17.30
C ARG A 51 17.84 -24.00 18.31
N ARG A 52 18.16 -23.64 19.56
CA ARG A 52 18.37 -24.61 20.62
C ARG A 52 17.10 -25.37 20.97
N MET A 53 15.93 -24.70 20.99
CA MET A 53 14.65 -25.30 21.29
C MET A 53 14.15 -26.17 20.13
N GLU A 54 14.27 -25.69 18.87
CA GLU A 54 13.99 -26.53 17.70
C GLU A 54 14.82 -27.83 17.73
N TYR A 55 16.14 -27.70 17.95
CA TYR A 55 17.01 -28.89 18.05
C TYR A 55 16.61 -29.84 19.18
N LYS A 56 16.21 -29.29 20.33
CA LYS A 56 15.83 -30.07 21.52
C LYS A 56 14.55 -30.85 21.31
N TYR A 57 13.54 -30.26 20.71
CA TYR A 57 12.19 -30.81 20.62
C TYR A 57 11.88 -31.45 19.27
N LEU A 58 12.35 -30.90 18.15
CA LEU A 58 12.05 -31.40 16.81
C LEU A 58 13.26 -32.10 16.14
N GLY A 59 14.45 -32.06 16.75
CA GLY A 59 15.67 -32.74 16.26
C GLY A 59 16.40 -32.01 15.13
N LYS A 60 17.59 -32.55 14.73
CA LYS A 60 18.54 -31.85 13.84
C LYS A 60 18.15 -31.84 12.35
N HIS A 61 17.38 -32.81 11.89
CA HIS A 61 17.05 -33.00 10.46
C HIS A 61 15.64 -33.58 10.29
N ASN A 62 14.65 -32.95 10.83
CA ASN A 62 13.28 -33.32 10.52
C ASN A 62 12.85 -32.63 9.23
N SER A 63 12.71 -33.40 8.15
CA SER A 63 12.33 -32.91 6.82
C SER A 63 10.82 -32.63 6.71
N ASN A 64 10.03 -33.01 7.72
CA ASN A 64 8.57 -32.91 7.69
C ASN A 64 8.04 -31.86 8.72
N VAL A 65 8.73 -30.73 8.87
CA VAL A 65 8.34 -29.64 9.77
C VAL A 65 7.76 -28.49 8.96
N LEU A 66 6.52 -28.15 9.23
CA LEU A 66 5.85 -26.97 8.69
C LEU A 66 6.22 -25.74 9.53
N ARG A 67 6.88 -24.74 8.94
CA ARG A 67 7.45 -23.60 9.64
C ARG A 67 6.71 -22.30 9.36
N PHE A 68 6.38 -21.58 10.44
CA PHE A 68 5.72 -20.28 10.39
C PHE A 68 6.52 -19.23 11.16
N ARG A 69 6.56 -17.99 10.63
CA ARG A 69 7.20 -16.81 11.25
C ARG A 69 6.19 -15.74 11.64
N SER A 70 4.95 -16.10 11.80
CA SER A 70 3.84 -15.26 12.20
C SER A 70 2.74 -16.15 12.72
N ASP A 71 1.68 -15.55 13.24
CA ASP A 71 0.50 -16.27 13.65
C ASP A 71 0.04 -17.24 12.58
N ALA A 72 -0.28 -18.47 13.01
CA ALA A 72 -0.76 -19.53 12.16
C ALA A 72 -2.10 -20.09 12.72
N GLU A 73 -2.92 -20.61 11.83
CA GLU A 73 -4.21 -21.21 12.19
C GLU A 73 -4.41 -22.47 11.36
N ILE A 74 -4.74 -23.55 12.05
CA ILE A 74 -5.13 -24.83 11.45
C ILE A 74 -6.65 -24.94 11.61
N GLU A 75 -7.38 -24.79 10.51
CA GLU A 75 -8.84 -24.80 10.48
C GLU A 75 -9.37 -26.23 10.71
N GLU A 76 -10.64 -26.38 11.20
CA GLU A 76 -11.27 -27.64 11.57
C GLU A 76 -11.24 -28.72 10.47
N ASP A 77 -11.27 -28.31 9.19
CA ASP A 77 -11.24 -29.22 8.04
C ASP A 77 -9.81 -29.52 7.54
N GLN A 78 -8.78 -29.01 8.22
CA GLN A 78 -7.37 -29.20 7.85
C GLN A 78 -6.74 -30.33 8.66
N GLN A 79 -5.94 -31.15 7.97
CA GLN A 79 -5.08 -32.14 8.57
C GLN A 79 -3.63 -31.88 8.14
N ILE A 80 -2.74 -31.80 9.13
CA ILE A 80 -1.29 -31.64 8.92
C ILE A 80 -0.60 -32.94 9.30
N ASP A 81 0.10 -33.55 8.33
CA ASP A 81 0.93 -34.73 8.55
C ASP A 81 2.38 -34.28 8.72
N GLY A 82 2.84 -34.11 9.97
CA GLY A 82 4.17 -33.64 10.33
C GLY A 82 4.16 -32.62 11.47
N ASP A 83 5.36 -32.21 11.89
CA ASP A 83 5.52 -31.28 12.99
C ASP A 83 5.26 -29.83 12.56
N ILE A 84 4.88 -29.02 13.52
CA ILE A 84 4.66 -27.58 13.31
C ILE A 84 5.64 -26.80 14.18
N LEU A 85 6.36 -25.86 13.55
CA LEU A 85 7.20 -24.89 14.23
C LEU A 85 6.69 -23.48 13.96
N VAL A 86 6.28 -22.77 15.00
CA VAL A 86 5.95 -21.33 14.95
C VAL A 86 6.97 -20.57 15.76
N VAL A 87 7.52 -19.50 15.19
CA VAL A 87 8.50 -18.64 15.87
C VAL A 87 8.05 -17.19 15.75
N ASP A 88 7.95 -16.51 16.89
CA ASP A 88 7.51 -15.12 17.01
C ASP A 88 6.08 -14.90 16.46
N GLY A 89 5.17 -15.84 16.76
CA GLY A 89 3.75 -15.82 16.39
C GLY A 89 2.94 -16.77 17.24
N ASP A 90 1.62 -16.59 17.30
CA ASP A 90 0.66 -17.44 18.00
C ASP A 90 0.12 -18.54 17.06
N LEU A 91 -0.21 -19.71 17.60
CA LEU A 91 -0.81 -20.81 16.86
C LEU A 91 -2.20 -21.12 17.37
N THR A 92 -3.21 -21.08 16.49
CA THR A 92 -4.55 -21.58 16.75
C THR A 92 -4.76 -22.91 16.01
N VAL A 93 -5.23 -23.91 16.73
CA VAL A 93 -5.52 -25.24 16.16
C VAL A 93 -6.97 -25.58 16.43
N ASP A 94 -7.75 -25.69 15.37
CA ASP A 94 -9.12 -26.23 15.35
C ASP A 94 -9.18 -27.56 14.55
N GLY A 95 -8.11 -27.91 13.85
CA GLY A 95 -7.99 -29.09 12.99
C GLY A 95 -7.14 -30.19 13.58
N LYS A 96 -6.67 -31.10 12.70
CA LYS A 96 -5.89 -32.27 13.09
C LYS A 96 -4.39 -32.09 12.78
N VAL A 97 -3.51 -32.36 13.76
CA VAL A 97 -2.06 -32.36 13.61
C VAL A 97 -1.52 -33.73 13.98
N ASN A 98 -0.92 -34.45 13.00
CA ASN A 98 -0.24 -35.74 13.21
C ASN A 98 1.26 -35.48 13.38
N GLY A 99 1.68 -34.95 14.52
CA GLY A 99 3.06 -34.59 14.83
C GLY A 99 3.15 -33.62 16.01
N ASP A 100 4.37 -33.21 16.33
CA ASP A 100 4.64 -32.30 17.46
C ASP A 100 4.40 -30.84 17.07
N ILE A 101 3.96 -30.06 18.03
CA ILE A 101 3.76 -28.62 17.91
C ILE A 101 4.78 -27.91 18.79
N LEU A 102 5.64 -27.08 18.19
CA LEU A 102 6.58 -26.23 18.90
C LEU A 102 6.31 -24.75 18.55
N VAL A 103 5.91 -23.98 19.53
CA VAL A 103 5.75 -22.53 19.41
C VAL A 103 6.79 -21.83 20.29
N ILE A 104 7.58 -20.94 19.68
CA ILE A 104 8.65 -20.21 20.36
C ILE A 104 8.34 -18.71 20.29
N PHE A 105 8.25 -18.06 21.44
CA PHE A 105 7.86 -16.66 21.60
C PHE A 105 6.42 -16.35 21.14
N GLY A 106 5.50 -17.30 21.37
CA GLY A 106 4.08 -17.17 21.11
C GLY A 106 3.24 -18.12 21.92
N ASP A 107 1.93 -17.94 21.87
CA ASP A 107 0.95 -18.76 22.57
C ASP A 107 0.36 -19.82 21.63
N VAL A 108 -0.17 -20.90 22.22
CA VAL A 108 -0.94 -21.94 21.53
C VAL A 108 -2.36 -21.92 22.02
N ASP A 109 -3.32 -21.82 21.10
CA ASP A 109 -4.76 -21.93 21.35
C ASP A 109 -5.29 -23.20 20.69
N LEU A 110 -5.73 -24.17 21.49
CA LEU A 110 -6.35 -25.42 21.04
C LEU A 110 -7.88 -25.28 21.20
N GLY A 111 -8.58 -25.16 20.07
CA GLY A 111 -10.04 -25.09 20.04
C GLY A 111 -10.68 -26.45 20.31
N SER A 112 -12.00 -26.48 20.51
CA SER A 112 -12.76 -27.68 20.90
C SER A 112 -12.70 -28.86 19.90
N SER A 113 -12.37 -28.58 18.62
CA SER A 113 -12.20 -29.59 17.57
C SER A 113 -10.72 -29.99 17.33
N ALA A 114 -9.79 -29.43 18.09
CA ALA A 114 -8.38 -29.72 17.95
C ALA A 114 -8.04 -31.16 18.31
N TYR A 115 -7.27 -31.82 17.42
CA TYR A 115 -6.70 -33.14 17.65
C TYR A 115 -5.21 -33.12 17.35
N VAL A 116 -4.36 -33.35 18.36
CA VAL A 116 -2.90 -33.40 18.20
C VAL A 116 -2.38 -34.77 18.62
N ASP A 117 -1.71 -35.48 17.71
CA ASP A 117 -1.13 -36.83 17.92
C ASP A 117 0.29 -36.78 18.53
N GLY A 118 0.85 -35.59 18.76
CA GLY A 118 2.18 -35.38 19.33
C GLY A 118 2.16 -34.47 20.55
N ASP A 119 3.35 -34.00 20.93
CA ASP A 119 3.56 -33.09 22.04
C ASP A 119 3.21 -31.64 21.61
N VAL A 120 2.68 -30.84 22.55
CA VAL A 120 2.44 -29.40 22.37
C VAL A 120 3.37 -28.61 23.28
N ILE A 121 4.36 -27.95 22.68
CA ILE A 121 5.40 -27.24 23.41
C ILE A 121 5.29 -25.72 23.13
N SER A 122 5.14 -24.92 24.19
CA SER A 122 5.29 -23.45 24.10
C SER A 122 6.50 -22.99 24.90
N VAL A 123 7.39 -22.23 24.24
CA VAL A 123 8.59 -21.64 24.83
C VAL A 123 8.41 -20.13 24.93
N ASN A 124 8.47 -19.59 26.13
CA ASN A 124 8.20 -18.18 26.45
C ASN A 124 6.79 -17.71 26.01
N GLY A 125 5.80 -18.61 26.08
CA GLY A 125 4.39 -18.37 25.83
C GLY A 125 3.50 -19.25 26.69
N LYS A 126 2.24 -19.40 26.33
CA LYS A 126 1.23 -20.17 27.05
C LYS A 126 0.52 -21.13 26.11
N VAL A 127 -0.05 -22.18 26.67
CA VAL A 127 -0.98 -23.08 25.97
C VAL A 127 -2.35 -22.93 26.60
N TRP A 128 -3.33 -22.62 25.78
CA TRP A 128 -4.75 -22.60 26.13
C TRP A 128 -5.42 -23.76 25.41
N SER A 129 -6.24 -24.51 26.13
CA SER A 129 -6.97 -25.66 25.59
C SER A 129 -8.41 -25.57 26.01
N GLU A 130 -9.34 -25.70 25.06
CA GLU A 130 -10.77 -25.88 25.38
C GLU A 130 -11.03 -27.32 25.88
N ASP A 131 -12.14 -27.50 26.58
CA ASP A 131 -12.46 -28.75 27.32
C ASP A 131 -12.53 -29.99 26.39
N ASP A 132 -12.89 -29.80 25.11
CA ASP A 132 -13.05 -30.89 24.12
C ASP A 132 -11.82 -31.07 23.22
N ALA A 133 -10.76 -30.27 23.39
CA ALA A 133 -9.50 -30.44 22.65
C ALA A 133 -8.78 -31.71 23.11
N TYR A 134 -8.23 -32.47 22.15
CA TYR A 134 -7.52 -33.71 22.42
C TYR A 134 -6.05 -33.60 22.03
N VAL A 135 -5.15 -33.87 22.98
CA VAL A 135 -3.71 -33.99 22.78
C VAL A 135 -3.28 -35.36 23.28
N GLU A 136 -2.67 -36.20 22.39
CA GLU A 136 -2.21 -37.54 22.76
C GLU A 136 -0.89 -37.49 23.52
N GLY A 137 -0.01 -36.53 23.17
CA GLY A 137 1.27 -36.29 23.83
C GLY A 137 1.18 -35.38 25.06
N ASP A 138 2.31 -34.84 25.47
CA ASP A 138 2.44 -33.95 26.62
C ASP A 138 2.27 -32.49 26.23
N ILE A 139 1.65 -31.69 27.10
CA ILE A 139 1.61 -30.23 26.99
C ILE A 139 2.73 -29.64 27.86
N VAL A 140 3.74 -29.04 27.22
CA VAL A 140 4.92 -28.49 27.87
C VAL A 140 4.99 -26.98 27.71
N VAL A 141 4.95 -26.25 28.80
CA VAL A 141 5.18 -24.80 28.83
C VAL A 141 6.50 -24.53 29.54
N THR A 142 7.42 -23.85 28.86
CA THR A 142 8.74 -23.56 29.43
C THR A 142 9.17 -22.14 29.19
N ASP A 143 9.69 -21.49 30.24
CA ASP A 143 10.28 -20.16 30.13
C ASP A 143 11.81 -20.30 30.05
N VAL A 144 12.40 -19.75 28.99
CA VAL A 144 13.84 -19.68 28.84
C VAL A 144 14.25 -18.23 29.06
N PRO A 145 15.06 -17.93 30.11
CA PRO A 145 15.50 -16.58 30.36
C PRO A 145 16.42 -16.12 29.21
N ILE A 146 16.09 -14.97 28.64
CA ILE A 146 16.98 -14.24 27.74
C ILE A 146 17.77 -13.30 28.64
N GLU A 147 18.92 -13.79 29.18
CA GLU A 147 19.76 -13.00 30.10
C GLU A 147 20.40 -11.83 29.33
N GLU A 148 20.07 -10.62 29.74
CA GLU A 148 20.85 -9.41 29.47
C GLU A 148 21.96 -9.31 30.51
N ASN A 149 23.21 -9.49 30.09
CA ASN A 149 24.36 -9.10 30.89
C ASN A 149 24.58 -7.60 30.68
N ASP A 150 23.85 -6.77 31.44
CA ASP A 150 24.23 -5.39 31.66
C ASP A 150 25.07 -5.31 32.95
N GLU A 151 26.29 -4.82 32.81
CA GLU A 151 27.16 -4.49 33.94
C GLU A 151 26.66 -3.31 34.81
N ASP A 152 25.51 -2.73 34.48
CA ASP A 152 24.82 -1.72 35.27
C ASP A 152 23.46 -2.24 35.74
N GLY A 153 23.39 -2.52 37.04
CA GLY A 153 22.24 -3.14 37.72
C GLY A 153 20.93 -2.36 37.62
N VAL A 154 20.23 -2.49 36.55
CA VAL A 154 18.83 -2.09 36.42
C VAL A 154 17.97 -3.35 36.22
N THR A 155 17.19 -3.66 37.22
CA THR A 155 16.12 -4.67 37.17
C THR A 155 15.08 -4.19 36.16
N ILE A 156 15.14 -4.69 34.94
CA ILE A 156 14.08 -4.45 33.94
C ILE A 156 12.93 -5.36 34.28
N GLY A 157 11.85 -4.76 34.78
CA GLY A 157 10.58 -5.40 34.96
C GLY A 157 10.09 -5.98 33.62
N LYS A 158 9.35 -7.09 33.69
CA LYS A 158 8.61 -7.70 32.57
C LYS A 158 8.11 -6.60 31.62
N ARG A 159 8.67 -6.54 30.42
CA ARG A 159 8.00 -5.86 29.33
C ARG A 159 6.66 -6.57 29.13
N GLU A 160 5.58 -5.96 29.57
CA GLU A 160 4.28 -6.24 29.00
C GLU A 160 4.40 -5.89 27.52
N ARG A 161 4.63 -6.90 26.69
CA ARG A 161 4.36 -6.78 25.25
C ARG A 161 2.87 -6.41 25.19
N GLU A 162 2.56 -5.18 24.85
CA GLU A 162 1.23 -4.86 24.34
C GLU A 162 1.02 -5.78 23.15
N ARG A 163 0.19 -6.81 23.39
CA ARG A 163 -0.29 -7.67 22.33
C ARG A 163 -1.14 -6.80 21.42
N SER A 164 -0.53 -6.27 20.38
CA SER A 164 -1.32 -5.92 19.23
C SER A 164 -1.87 -7.25 18.71
N LYS A 165 -3.13 -7.52 19.01
CA LYS A 165 -3.88 -8.55 18.31
C LYS A 165 -3.79 -8.18 16.84
N HIS A 166 -2.87 -8.79 16.11
CA HIS A 166 -2.83 -8.74 14.67
C HIS A 166 -4.06 -9.48 14.17
N LYS A 167 -5.21 -8.79 14.26
CA LYS A 167 -6.37 -9.20 13.49
C LYS A 167 -5.90 -9.24 12.06
N ARG A 168 -6.02 -10.42 11.42
CA ARG A 168 -5.86 -10.58 9.98
C ARG A 168 -6.50 -9.36 9.31
N LYS A 169 -5.69 -8.42 8.82
CA LYS A 169 -6.17 -7.36 7.96
C LYS A 169 -6.57 -8.01 6.65
N GLN A 170 -7.83 -8.39 6.57
CA GLN A 170 -8.46 -8.75 5.32
C GLN A 170 -8.43 -7.50 4.43
N GLU A 171 -8.07 -7.68 3.16
CA GLU A 171 -7.98 -6.61 2.17
C GLU A 171 -9.14 -5.63 2.24
N SER A 172 -8.74 -4.44 2.38
CA SER A 172 -9.51 -3.33 2.86
C SER A 172 -10.17 -2.53 1.74
N TRP A 173 -11.31 -2.05 2.04
CA TRP A 173 -11.73 -0.70 1.67
C TRP A 173 -10.60 0.29 2.04
N PRO A 174 -10.52 1.47 1.40
CA PRO A 174 -9.45 2.43 1.65
C PRO A 174 -9.27 2.85 3.11
N ASP A 175 -10.13 2.39 4.00
CA ASP A 175 -10.15 2.72 5.42
C ASP A 175 -10.29 1.43 6.26
N ASP A 176 -9.15 0.89 6.70
CA ASP A 176 -9.07 -0.30 7.57
C ASP A 176 -9.19 0.02 9.06
N SER A 177 -9.58 1.25 9.43
CA SER A 177 -9.78 1.56 10.83
C SER A 177 -10.98 0.77 11.36
N ASN A 178 -10.77 -0.01 12.43
CA ASN A 178 -11.85 -0.61 13.20
C ASN A 178 -12.65 0.44 13.99
N GLU A 179 -12.42 1.71 13.72
CA GLU A 179 -13.05 2.82 14.42
C GLU A 179 -14.45 3.05 13.87
N LEU A 180 -15.42 3.14 14.76
CA LEU A 180 -16.79 3.47 14.41
C LEU A 180 -16.96 4.92 13.98
N VAL A 181 -16.14 5.81 14.52
CA VAL A 181 -16.16 7.25 14.25
C VAL A 181 -14.87 7.62 13.52
N TYR A 182 -14.98 8.44 12.48
CA TYR A 182 -13.82 8.99 11.81
C TYR A 182 -13.89 10.51 11.76
N ALA A 183 -12.72 11.12 11.72
CA ALA A 183 -12.53 12.54 11.46
C ALA A 183 -11.52 12.70 10.34
N ASP A 184 -11.80 13.60 9.42
CA ASP A 184 -10.89 14.00 8.33
C ASP A 184 -10.81 15.51 8.24
N TYR A 185 -9.69 16.02 7.73
CA TYR A 185 -9.53 17.44 7.51
C TYR A 185 -8.76 17.71 6.22
N ASN A 186 -9.35 18.50 5.33
CA ASN A 186 -8.74 18.93 4.10
C ASN A 186 -9.19 20.34 3.70
N ARG A 187 -8.53 20.96 2.71
CA ARG A 187 -8.82 22.35 2.30
C ARG A 187 -10.17 22.56 1.60
N VAL A 188 -10.76 21.48 1.09
CA VAL A 188 -12.03 21.51 0.34
C VAL A 188 -13.22 21.37 1.29
N ASP A 189 -13.18 20.36 2.15
CA ASP A 189 -14.29 20.01 3.03
C ASP A 189 -14.19 20.63 4.43
N GLY A 190 -12.98 21.12 4.80
CA GLY A 190 -12.67 21.48 6.18
C GLY A 190 -12.71 20.24 7.07
N LEU A 191 -13.24 20.38 8.27
CA LEU A 191 -13.48 19.24 9.16
C LEU A 191 -14.65 18.40 8.63
N THR A 192 -14.43 17.12 8.48
CA THR A 192 -15.47 16.11 8.23
C THR A 192 -15.54 15.19 9.44
N LEU A 193 -16.74 15.05 10.01
CA LEU A 193 -17.02 14.09 11.07
C LEU A 193 -18.02 13.06 10.57
N GLY A 194 -17.76 11.81 10.84
CA GLY A 194 -18.59 10.74 10.33
C GLY A 194 -18.51 9.46 11.12
N MET A 195 -19.31 8.52 10.68
CA MET A 195 -19.33 7.15 11.18
C MET A 195 -19.08 6.17 10.04
N GLN A 196 -18.44 5.08 10.38
CA GLN A 196 -18.21 3.97 9.47
C GLN A 196 -18.56 2.66 10.15
N PHE A 197 -19.07 1.72 9.37
CA PHE A 197 -19.25 0.38 9.88
C PHE A 197 -17.90 -0.32 9.81
N PRO A 198 -17.33 -0.71 10.95
CA PRO A 198 -16.11 -1.49 10.96
C PRO A 198 -16.34 -2.78 10.16
N ARG A 199 -15.32 -3.27 9.51
CA ARG A 199 -15.40 -4.56 8.86
C ARG A 199 -15.87 -5.63 9.83
N PRO A 200 -16.70 -6.57 9.38
CA PRO A 200 -17.33 -7.53 10.27
C PRO A 200 -16.28 -8.44 10.90
N GLY A 201 -15.82 -8.07 12.08
CA GLY A 201 -15.07 -8.95 12.96
C GLY A 201 -15.90 -9.39 14.16
N TRP A 202 -16.89 -8.58 14.53
CA TRP A 202 -17.67 -8.79 15.75
C TRP A 202 -19.12 -9.24 15.51
N TRP A 203 -19.68 -9.03 14.32
CA TRP A 203 -21.05 -9.41 13.98
C TRP A 203 -21.16 -10.39 12.80
N ALA A 204 -20.07 -10.63 12.05
CA ALA A 204 -20.03 -11.70 11.08
C ALA A 204 -19.67 -12.99 11.80
N ASN A 205 -20.68 -13.80 12.07
CA ASN A 205 -20.45 -15.18 12.37
C ASN A 205 -19.57 -15.79 11.26
N LYS A 206 -18.56 -16.60 11.60
CA LYS A 206 -17.60 -17.25 10.68
C LYS A 206 -18.26 -17.90 9.46
N ASN A 207 -19.55 -18.15 9.51
CA ASN A 207 -20.37 -18.78 8.46
C ASN A 207 -21.09 -17.79 7.52
N HIS A 208 -20.97 -16.47 7.69
CA HIS A 208 -21.64 -15.50 6.84
C HIS A 208 -20.64 -14.89 5.84
N HIS A 209 -20.71 -15.34 4.60
CA HIS A 209 -19.93 -14.83 3.47
C HIS A 209 -20.51 -13.53 2.88
N PHE A 210 -20.95 -12.61 3.75
CA PHE A 210 -21.66 -11.40 3.38
C PHE A 210 -21.29 -10.23 4.29
N ALA A 211 -21.03 -9.05 3.73
CA ALA A 211 -20.79 -7.83 4.48
C ALA A 211 -21.58 -6.66 3.93
N LEU A 212 -22.16 -5.89 4.83
CA LEU A 212 -22.60 -4.51 4.60
C LEU A 212 -21.43 -3.59 4.98
N LEU A 213 -21.02 -2.73 4.07
CA LEU A 213 -19.95 -1.78 4.24
C LEU A 213 -20.54 -0.38 4.18
N GLY A 214 -20.11 0.52 5.03
CA GLY A 214 -20.66 1.87 5.02
C GLY A 214 -19.76 2.88 5.71
N LYS A 215 -19.70 4.06 5.12
CA LYS A 215 -19.06 5.24 5.66
C LYS A 215 -19.95 6.43 5.32
N GLY A 216 -20.20 7.31 6.29
CA GLY A 216 -20.98 8.52 6.06
C GLY A 216 -20.62 9.61 7.04
N GLY A 217 -20.58 10.86 6.60
CA GLY A 217 -20.20 12.00 7.42
C GLY A 217 -20.66 13.32 6.87
N TYR A 218 -20.53 14.36 7.68
CA TYR A 218 -20.83 15.73 7.32
C TYR A 218 -19.58 16.59 7.30
N SER A 219 -19.35 17.26 6.19
CA SER A 219 -18.23 18.18 5.95
C SER A 219 -18.65 19.60 6.22
N PHE A 220 -18.03 20.25 7.20
CA PHE A 220 -18.51 21.52 7.75
C PHE A 220 -18.21 22.73 6.85
N ALA A 221 -17.09 22.76 6.12
CA ALA A 221 -16.78 23.90 5.25
C ALA A 221 -17.55 23.82 3.94
N SER A 222 -17.57 22.68 3.27
CA SER A 222 -18.33 22.45 2.04
C SER A 222 -19.84 22.30 2.26
N LYS A 223 -20.26 22.14 3.54
CA LYS A 223 -21.67 21.97 3.97
C LYS A 223 -22.38 20.81 3.26
N ARG A 224 -21.65 19.69 3.06
CA ARG A 224 -22.15 18.54 2.32
C ARG A 224 -22.17 17.29 3.19
N TRP A 225 -23.20 16.48 2.98
CA TRP A 225 -23.19 15.08 3.40
C TRP A 225 -22.40 14.26 2.39
N GLN A 226 -21.56 13.39 2.89
CA GLN A 226 -20.79 12.43 2.11
C GLN A 226 -21.10 11.04 2.59
N TYR A 227 -21.23 10.10 1.66
CA TYR A 227 -21.51 8.72 2.00
C TYR A 227 -20.91 7.73 1.00
N GLN A 228 -20.67 6.53 1.47
CA GLN A 228 -20.32 5.37 0.67
C GLN A 228 -20.97 4.15 1.31
N LEU A 229 -21.86 3.47 0.61
CA LEU A 229 -22.55 2.27 1.08
C LEU A 229 -22.28 1.13 0.10
N GLY A 230 -22.01 -0.05 0.61
CA GLY A 230 -21.65 -1.20 -0.21
C GLY A 230 -22.07 -2.52 0.40
N LEU A 231 -22.12 -3.50 -0.49
CA LEU A 231 -22.52 -4.85 -0.21
C LEU A 231 -21.51 -5.79 -0.86
N GLU A 232 -21.00 -6.75 -0.12
CA GLU A 232 -20.08 -7.76 -0.62
C GLU A 232 -20.54 -9.16 -0.25
N ARG A 233 -20.31 -10.11 -1.14
CA ARG A 233 -20.43 -11.54 -0.89
C ARG A 233 -19.18 -12.24 -1.40
N TRP A 234 -18.65 -13.19 -0.63
CA TRP A 234 -17.45 -13.94 -0.99
C TRP A 234 -17.59 -15.44 -0.72
N THR A 235 -16.74 -16.24 -1.37
CA THR A 235 -16.52 -17.65 -1.05
C THR A 235 -15.39 -17.78 -0.03
N SER A 236 -15.39 -18.83 0.78
CA SER A 236 -14.28 -19.15 1.70
C SER A 236 -13.09 -19.78 0.99
N GLY A 237 -11.97 -19.86 1.71
CA GLY A 237 -10.75 -20.54 1.27
C GLY A 237 -9.76 -19.66 0.51
N ASP A 238 -8.66 -20.25 0.11
CA ASP A 238 -7.51 -19.57 -0.52
C ASP A 238 -7.83 -19.03 -1.92
N PHE A 239 -8.86 -19.58 -2.59
CA PHE A 239 -9.36 -19.12 -3.90
C PHE A 239 -10.62 -18.28 -3.73
N ARG A 240 -10.55 -17.29 -2.83
CA ARG A 240 -11.71 -16.44 -2.55
C ARG A 240 -12.16 -15.68 -3.78
N PHE A 241 -13.40 -15.94 -4.19
CA PHE A 241 -14.12 -15.13 -5.16
C PHE A 241 -15.03 -14.14 -4.43
N THR A 242 -14.99 -12.87 -4.79
CA THR A 242 -15.83 -11.83 -4.21
C THR A 242 -16.64 -11.14 -5.30
N ILE A 243 -17.92 -10.93 -5.06
CA ILE A 243 -18.78 -10.05 -5.85
C ILE A 243 -19.30 -8.96 -4.94
N GLY A 244 -19.29 -7.71 -5.41
CA GLY A 244 -19.76 -6.59 -4.61
C GLY A 244 -20.25 -5.43 -5.46
N GLY A 245 -20.94 -4.53 -4.79
CA GLY A 245 -21.38 -3.26 -5.34
C GLY A 245 -21.39 -2.18 -4.28
N ARG A 246 -21.22 -0.94 -4.69
CA ARG A 246 -21.27 0.23 -3.82
C ARG A 246 -21.86 1.42 -4.54
N VAL A 247 -22.51 2.27 -3.75
CA VAL A 247 -23.00 3.59 -4.15
C VAL A 247 -22.32 4.65 -3.29
N TYR A 248 -22.04 5.81 -3.85
CA TYR A 248 -21.31 6.86 -3.15
C TYR A 248 -21.62 8.27 -3.69
N ASP A 249 -21.51 9.24 -2.81
CA ASP A 249 -21.34 10.66 -3.10
C ASP A 249 -20.32 11.21 -2.12
N MET A 250 -19.11 11.51 -2.61
CA MET A 250 -17.99 11.83 -1.75
C MET A 250 -16.95 12.72 -2.46
N THR A 251 -16.18 13.42 -1.66
CA THR A 251 -14.91 14.00 -2.11
C THR A 251 -13.89 12.90 -2.30
N ASP A 252 -13.34 12.78 -3.51
CA ASP A 252 -12.38 11.75 -3.89
C ASP A 252 -11.09 12.36 -4.45
N THR A 253 -10.03 11.54 -4.55
CA THR A 253 -8.70 11.96 -5.01
C THR A 253 -7.96 10.79 -5.65
N GLN A 254 -7.08 11.09 -6.63
CA GLN A 254 -6.13 10.12 -7.18
C GLN A 254 -4.79 10.08 -6.40
N ASP A 255 -4.62 10.94 -5.40
CA ASP A 255 -3.33 11.18 -4.73
C ASP A 255 -3.08 10.29 -3.49
N ARG A 256 -3.91 9.25 -3.25
CA ARG A 256 -3.72 8.34 -2.12
C ARG A 256 -2.38 7.59 -2.13
N TRP A 257 -1.78 7.42 -3.31
CA TRP A 257 -0.45 6.83 -3.45
C TRP A 257 0.69 7.76 -3.01
N ILE A 258 0.42 9.08 -2.91
CA ILE A 258 1.39 10.10 -2.51
C ILE A 258 1.48 10.18 -0.99
N ILE A 259 0.33 10.17 -0.32
CA ILE A 259 0.23 10.42 1.12
C ILE A 259 -0.99 9.69 1.69
N CYS A 260 -0.85 9.07 2.85
CA CYS A 260 -1.97 8.42 3.52
C CYS A 260 -2.99 9.45 4.05
N ASP A 261 -4.23 9.00 4.33
CA ASP A 261 -5.34 9.87 4.73
C ASP A 261 -5.02 10.62 6.02
N HIS A 262 -4.52 9.93 7.05
CA HIS A 262 -4.20 10.53 8.34
C HIS A 262 -3.08 11.57 8.27
N GLU A 263 -2.00 11.26 7.54
CA GLU A 263 -0.87 12.18 7.40
C GLU A 263 -1.29 13.47 6.68
N ASN A 264 -2.10 13.34 5.61
CA ASN A 264 -2.60 14.51 4.89
C ASN A 264 -3.55 15.35 5.76
N ALA A 265 -4.45 14.71 6.52
CA ALA A 265 -5.36 15.39 7.43
C ALA A 265 -4.61 16.15 8.53
N LEU A 266 -3.58 15.53 9.13
CA LEU A 266 -2.73 16.19 10.13
C LEU A 266 -1.94 17.34 9.52
N ALA A 267 -1.34 17.18 8.34
CA ALA A 267 -0.62 18.25 7.65
C ALA A 267 -1.54 19.43 7.32
N ALA A 268 -2.74 19.16 6.82
CA ALA A 268 -3.72 20.19 6.53
C ALA A 268 -4.20 20.91 7.81
N PHE A 269 -4.52 20.18 8.86
CA PHE A 269 -5.03 20.72 10.11
C PHE A 269 -3.99 21.55 10.87
N PHE A 270 -2.74 21.04 10.98
CA PHE A 270 -1.72 21.70 11.79
C PHE A 270 -0.92 22.75 11.05
N ILE A 271 -0.43 22.45 9.84
CA ILE A 271 0.60 23.27 9.18
C ILE A 271 0.15 23.89 7.86
N LYS A 272 -1.14 23.76 7.51
CA LYS A 272 -1.72 24.29 6.27
C LYS A 272 -1.06 23.75 5.01
N GLU A 273 -0.70 22.46 5.02
CA GLU A 273 -0.24 21.72 3.86
C GLU A 273 -1.25 20.63 3.52
N ASP A 274 -1.67 20.59 2.27
CA ASP A 274 -2.59 19.58 1.76
C ASP A 274 -2.05 19.08 0.43
N PHE A 275 -1.60 17.83 0.44
CA PHE A 275 -0.87 17.18 -0.66
C PHE A 275 -1.78 16.39 -1.59
N ARG A 276 -3.04 16.78 -1.71
CA ARG A 276 -4.02 16.11 -2.58
C ARG A 276 -4.77 17.11 -3.43
N ASP A 277 -5.22 16.66 -4.60
CA ASP A 277 -6.19 17.35 -5.44
C ASP A 277 -7.50 16.59 -5.38
N TYR A 278 -8.60 17.30 -5.32
CA TYR A 278 -9.90 16.76 -5.01
C TYR A 278 -10.93 17.03 -6.11
N TYR A 279 -11.86 16.12 -6.23
CA TYR A 279 -13.07 16.25 -7.01
C TYR A 279 -14.24 15.60 -6.26
N ASN A 280 -15.46 16.01 -6.58
CA ASN A 280 -16.63 15.26 -6.14
C ASN A 280 -16.87 14.09 -7.09
N ARG A 281 -17.14 12.94 -6.53
CA ARG A 281 -17.53 11.72 -7.24
C ARG A 281 -18.83 11.19 -6.67
N GLU A 282 -19.86 11.12 -7.51
CA GLU A 282 -21.17 10.57 -7.19
C GLU A 282 -21.47 9.45 -8.17
N GLY A 283 -21.92 8.29 -7.70
CA GLY A 283 -22.20 7.18 -8.61
C GLY A 283 -22.26 5.84 -7.93
N PHE A 284 -22.06 4.81 -8.73
CA PHE A 284 -21.99 3.44 -8.25
C PHE A 284 -20.90 2.64 -8.95
N SER A 285 -20.46 1.56 -8.30
CA SER A 285 -19.57 0.57 -8.91
C SER A 285 -20.01 -0.84 -8.58
N LEU A 286 -19.88 -1.73 -9.57
CA LEU A 286 -20.06 -3.16 -9.43
C LEU A 286 -18.71 -3.82 -9.67
N TYR A 287 -18.35 -4.80 -8.88
CA TYR A 287 -17.03 -5.43 -9.02
C TYR A 287 -17.06 -6.91 -8.69
N ILE A 288 -16.13 -7.60 -9.29
CA ILE A 288 -15.76 -8.98 -8.98
C ILE A 288 -14.27 -9.02 -8.67
N SER A 289 -13.86 -9.87 -7.76
CA SER A 289 -12.44 -10.14 -7.54
C SER A 289 -12.20 -11.61 -7.22
N GLN A 290 -11.02 -12.09 -7.62
CA GLN A 290 -10.52 -13.42 -7.37
C GLN A 290 -9.18 -13.33 -6.68
N ASN A 291 -9.06 -13.95 -5.51
CA ASN A 291 -7.79 -14.16 -4.85
C ASN A 291 -7.25 -15.55 -5.24
N PHE A 292 -5.95 -15.65 -5.45
CA PHE A 292 -5.21 -16.89 -5.64
C PHE A 292 -4.21 -17.01 -4.49
N GLY A 293 -4.63 -17.71 -3.45
CA GLY A 293 -3.96 -17.71 -2.16
C GLY A 293 -3.91 -16.29 -1.54
N ARG A 294 -2.89 -16.03 -0.75
CA ARG A 294 -2.70 -14.73 -0.07
C ARG A 294 -1.89 -13.72 -0.89
N ARG A 295 -1.33 -14.15 -2.04
CA ARG A 295 -0.32 -13.38 -2.78
C ARG A 295 -0.84 -12.67 -4.01
N ILE A 296 -1.86 -13.20 -4.66
CA ILE A 296 -2.33 -12.66 -5.95
C ILE A 296 -3.81 -12.33 -5.85
N LYS A 297 -4.18 -11.13 -6.30
CA LYS A 297 -5.57 -10.70 -6.45
C LYS A 297 -5.78 -10.06 -7.80
N ILE A 298 -6.87 -10.46 -8.45
CA ILE A 298 -7.38 -9.84 -9.67
C ILE A 298 -8.75 -9.27 -9.35
N LYS A 299 -8.99 -8.03 -9.76
CA LYS A 299 -10.28 -7.35 -9.60
C LYS A 299 -10.68 -6.72 -10.92
N ALA A 300 -11.94 -6.87 -11.30
CA ALA A 300 -12.57 -6.13 -12.38
C ALA A 300 -13.76 -5.35 -11.82
N ALA A 301 -13.96 -4.13 -12.29
CA ALA A 301 -15.07 -3.28 -11.85
C ALA A 301 -15.65 -2.48 -13.01
N TYR A 302 -16.97 -2.29 -12.96
CA TYR A 302 -17.72 -1.32 -13.76
C TYR A 302 -18.04 -0.12 -12.87
N HIS A 303 -17.91 1.08 -13.44
CA HIS A 303 -18.19 2.35 -12.79
C HIS A 303 -19.18 3.16 -13.63
N ASP A 304 -20.11 3.82 -12.96
CA ASP A 304 -20.98 4.84 -13.55
C ASP A 304 -20.95 6.04 -12.60
N ASP A 305 -20.17 7.04 -12.96
CA ASP A 305 -19.74 8.12 -12.09
C ASP A 305 -20.10 9.49 -12.68
N ASN A 306 -20.58 10.37 -11.82
CA ASN A 306 -20.71 11.79 -12.09
C ASN A 306 -19.61 12.54 -11.33
N PHE A 307 -18.78 13.25 -12.07
CA PHE A 307 -17.68 14.05 -11.50
C PHE A 307 -18.03 15.53 -11.52
N ARG A 308 -17.70 16.24 -10.45
CA ARG A 308 -17.86 17.71 -10.37
C ARG A 308 -16.57 18.34 -9.87
N ASN A 309 -16.28 19.55 -10.37
CA ASN A 309 -15.24 20.38 -9.80
C ASN A 309 -15.68 20.86 -8.41
N ILE A 310 -14.72 20.91 -7.48
CA ILE A 310 -14.93 21.45 -6.15
C ILE A 310 -13.83 22.44 -5.83
N SER A 311 -14.20 23.52 -5.17
CA SER A 311 -13.28 24.60 -4.79
C SER A 311 -12.71 24.40 -3.38
N LYS A 312 -11.73 25.20 -3.07
CA LYS A 312 -11.25 25.33 -1.70
C LYS A 312 -12.26 26.11 -0.86
N GLU A 313 -12.79 25.49 0.20
CA GLU A 313 -13.80 26.09 1.07
C GLU A 313 -13.25 26.58 2.42
N THR A 314 -12.04 26.16 2.80
CA THR A 314 -11.42 26.63 4.04
C THR A 314 -9.99 27.12 3.83
N ASN A 315 -9.59 28.08 4.64
CA ASN A 315 -8.21 28.54 4.74
C ASN A 315 -7.72 28.52 6.20
N TRP A 316 -8.40 27.78 7.06
CA TRP A 316 -8.06 27.66 8.46
C TRP A 316 -7.06 26.51 8.69
N ALA A 317 -6.13 26.67 9.59
CA ALA A 317 -5.28 25.65 10.18
C ALA A 317 -4.81 26.13 11.54
N LEU A 318 -4.39 25.22 12.42
CA LEU A 318 -3.98 25.57 13.78
C LEU A 318 -2.75 26.49 13.78
N PHE A 319 -1.79 26.20 12.89
CA PHE A 319 -0.60 27.01 12.67
C PHE A 319 -0.54 27.52 11.23
N GLY A 320 0.38 28.42 10.89
CA GLY A 320 0.52 28.92 9.52
C GLY A 320 -0.44 30.06 9.17
N SER A 321 -0.72 30.98 10.11
CA SER A 321 -1.63 32.12 9.91
C SER A 321 -1.29 33.01 8.71
N LYS A 322 -0.02 33.10 8.32
CA LYS A 322 0.46 33.90 7.18
C LYS A 322 0.44 33.15 5.84
N LYS A 323 0.13 31.85 5.85
CA LYS A 323 0.12 30.98 4.68
C LYS A 323 -1.32 30.75 4.21
N ASN A 324 -1.51 30.58 2.93
CA ASN A 324 -2.78 30.17 2.34
C ASN A 324 -2.68 28.73 1.86
N PHE A 325 -3.75 27.95 2.00
CA PHE A 325 -3.85 26.72 1.23
C PHE A 325 -3.78 27.02 -0.26
N ARG A 326 -3.15 26.15 -1.01
CA ARG A 326 -3.19 26.20 -2.48
C ARG A 326 -4.65 26.04 -2.97
N GLN A 327 -4.95 26.57 -4.14
CA GLN A 327 -6.24 26.34 -4.78
C GLN A 327 -6.39 24.86 -5.12
N ASN A 328 -7.62 24.39 -5.16
CA ASN A 328 -7.91 23.08 -5.71
C ASN A 328 -7.97 23.21 -7.23
N PRO A 329 -7.17 22.46 -8.01
CA PRO A 329 -7.21 22.56 -9.47
C PRO A 329 -8.53 21.99 -9.99
N MET A 330 -8.90 22.41 -11.20
CA MET A 330 -10.07 21.86 -11.88
C MET A 330 -9.82 20.38 -12.23
N ALA A 331 -10.76 19.54 -11.85
CA ALA A 331 -10.71 18.09 -12.12
C ALA A 331 -11.26 17.74 -13.51
N LEU A 332 -12.12 18.61 -14.06
CA LEU A 332 -12.76 18.46 -15.37
C LEU A 332 -12.10 19.37 -16.40
N PRO A 333 -12.19 19.05 -17.69
CA PRO A 333 -11.73 19.93 -18.76
C PRO A 333 -12.37 21.31 -18.68
N PHE A 334 -11.59 22.37 -18.93
CA PHE A 334 -12.08 23.73 -18.86
C PHE A 334 -13.24 24.00 -19.84
N GLU A 335 -13.12 23.53 -21.05
CA GLU A 335 -14.14 23.67 -22.08
C GLU A 335 -15.49 23.08 -21.61
N TYR A 336 -15.45 21.88 -21.03
CA TYR A 336 -16.63 21.25 -20.45
C TYR A 336 -17.21 22.09 -19.30
N SER A 337 -16.35 22.56 -18.40
CA SER A 337 -16.76 23.35 -17.24
C SER A 337 -17.38 24.70 -17.64
N VAL A 338 -16.91 25.33 -18.71
CA VAL A 338 -17.46 26.61 -19.22
C VAL A 338 -18.80 26.41 -19.93
N VAL A 339 -18.89 25.40 -20.81
CA VAL A 339 -20.09 25.12 -21.60
C VAL A 339 -21.23 24.57 -20.75
N GLN A 340 -20.92 23.70 -19.81
CA GLN A 340 -21.90 23.01 -18.96
C GLN A 340 -22.13 23.69 -17.60
N GLY A 341 -21.30 24.67 -17.25
CA GLY A 341 -21.24 25.29 -15.92
C GLY A 341 -20.27 24.56 -14.97
N PHE A 342 -19.66 25.31 -14.05
CA PHE A 342 -18.64 24.81 -13.15
C PHE A 342 -19.11 23.59 -12.30
N ASP A 343 -20.37 23.62 -11.90
CA ASP A 343 -20.98 22.58 -11.05
C ASP A 343 -21.68 21.45 -11.85
N ALA A 344 -21.68 21.53 -13.18
CA ALA A 344 -22.29 20.50 -14.00
C ALA A 344 -21.49 19.19 -13.89
N PRO A 345 -22.15 18.04 -13.68
CA PRO A 345 -21.45 16.77 -13.59
C PRO A 345 -20.96 16.31 -14.97
N LEU A 346 -19.73 15.77 -15.01
CA LEU A 346 -19.27 14.95 -16.13
C LEU A 346 -19.64 13.50 -15.83
N ASN A 347 -20.55 12.94 -16.61
CA ASN A 347 -20.85 11.52 -16.54
C ASN A 347 -19.74 10.72 -17.23
N LEU A 348 -19.21 9.73 -16.54
CA LEU A 348 -18.15 8.85 -17.03
C LEU A 348 -18.43 7.41 -16.63
N LYS A 349 -18.68 6.57 -17.62
CA LYS A 349 -18.84 5.13 -17.45
C LYS A 349 -17.55 4.44 -17.87
N SER A 350 -16.99 3.61 -16.99
CA SER A 350 -15.73 2.94 -17.26
C SER A 350 -15.70 1.50 -16.76
N ILE A 351 -14.80 0.72 -17.33
CA ILE A 351 -14.42 -0.60 -16.83
C ILE A 351 -12.98 -0.52 -16.39
N SER A 352 -12.69 -1.01 -15.20
CA SER A 352 -11.33 -1.09 -14.68
C SER A 352 -10.92 -2.51 -14.31
N ALA A 353 -9.64 -2.81 -14.43
CA ALA A 353 -9.01 -4.04 -13.98
C ALA A 353 -7.81 -3.71 -13.11
N THR A 354 -7.63 -4.47 -12.03
CA THR A 354 -6.49 -4.34 -11.12
C THR A 354 -5.90 -5.72 -10.88
N LEU A 355 -4.58 -5.83 -10.95
CA LEU A 355 -3.80 -6.99 -10.52
C LEU A 355 -2.90 -6.54 -9.37
N THR A 356 -2.96 -7.25 -8.24
CA THR A 356 -2.04 -7.07 -7.13
C THR A 356 -1.30 -8.38 -6.89
N ILE A 357 0.04 -8.32 -6.80
CA ILE A 357 0.90 -9.43 -6.39
C ILE A 357 1.70 -8.94 -5.19
N ASP A 358 1.53 -9.58 -4.04
CA ASP A 358 2.22 -9.23 -2.79
C ASP A 358 2.91 -10.48 -2.23
N THR A 359 4.24 -10.50 -2.34
CA THR A 359 5.10 -11.58 -1.82
C THR A 359 6.04 -11.08 -0.72
N ARG A 360 5.75 -9.90 -0.15
CA ARG A 360 6.55 -9.31 0.92
C ARG A 360 6.54 -10.21 2.15
N ASN A 361 7.68 -10.29 2.83
CA ASN A 361 7.81 -11.02 4.09
C ASN A 361 7.00 -10.39 5.23
N ASN A 362 6.89 -9.06 5.23
CA ASN A 362 6.08 -8.29 6.16
C ASN A 362 5.42 -7.13 5.39
N ARG A 363 4.14 -6.86 5.65
CA ARG A 363 3.41 -5.78 4.96
C ARG A 363 3.69 -4.42 5.56
N GLU A 364 3.96 -4.36 6.85
CA GLU A 364 4.23 -3.12 7.58
C GLU A 364 5.69 -2.70 7.46
N ARG A 365 6.64 -3.65 7.52
CA ARG A 365 8.09 -3.40 7.44
C ARG A 365 8.75 -4.39 6.49
N PRO A 366 8.51 -4.26 5.19
CA PRO A 366 9.07 -5.19 4.23
C PRO A 366 10.58 -5.00 4.10
N SER A 367 11.30 -6.10 4.15
CA SER A 367 12.73 -6.16 3.84
C SER A 367 13.04 -7.11 2.68
N LYS A 368 12.05 -7.92 2.25
CA LYS A 368 12.19 -8.91 1.20
C LYS A 368 10.88 -9.10 0.45
N GLY A 369 10.98 -9.34 -0.85
CA GLY A 369 9.85 -9.72 -1.70
C GLY A 369 9.37 -8.59 -2.62
N TRP A 370 8.22 -8.82 -3.24
CA TRP A 370 7.66 -7.96 -4.29
C TRP A 370 6.27 -7.46 -3.89
N LEU A 371 6.01 -6.21 -4.23
CA LEU A 371 4.66 -5.65 -4.33
C LEU A 371 4.48 -5.12 -5.74
N ILE A 372 3.56 -5.72 -6.50
CA ILE A 372 3.25 -5.32 -7.87
C ILE A 372 1.78 -4.96 -7.94
N ASN A 373 1.48 -3.75 -8.39
CA ASN A 373 0.13 -3.29 -8.70
C ASN A 373 0.08 -2.88 -10.17
N ALA A 374 -0.80 -3.51 -10.93
CA ALA A 374 -1.10 -3.12 -12.29
C ALA A 374 -2.58 -2.73 -12.38
N PHE A 375 -2.85 -1.64 -13.06
CA PHE A 375 -4.19 -1.07 -13.22
C PHE A 375 -4.42 -0.69 -14.68
N ALA A 376 -5.61 -0.99 -15.16
CA ALA A 376 -6.11 -0.56 -16.47
C ALA A 376 -7.53 -0.03 -16.31
N GLU A 377 -7.86 1.03 -17.04
CA GLU A 377 -9.21 1.60 -17.10
C GLU A 377 -9.53 2.00 -18.52
N LEU A 378 -10.75 1.66 -18.94
CA LEU A 378 -11.31 1.87 -20.26
C LEU A 378 -12.59 2.69 -20.14
N ALA A 379 -12.65 3.82 -20.83
CA ALA A 379 -13.86 4.60 -21.04
C ALA A 379 -13.97 4.89 -22.54
N ASN A 380 -14.99 4.40 -23.19
CA ASN A 380 -15.16 4.55 -24.63
C ASN A 380 -16.48 5.22 -24.99
N GLU A 381 -16.66 5.56 -26.26
CA GLU A 381 -17.85 6.19 -26.79
C GLU A 381 -19.09 5.25 -26.74
N ASP A 382 -18.88 3.93 -26.77
CA ASP A 382 -19.97 2.94 -26.69
C ASP A 382 -20.72 3.02 -25.35
N PHE A 383 -20.11 3.57 -24.32
CA PHE A 383 -20.75 3.87 -23.04
C PHE A 383 -21.43 5.25 -22.99
N GLU A 384 -21.58 5.94 -24.12
CA GLU A 384 -22.14 7.30 -24.20
C GLU A 384 -21.31 8.33 -23.42
N ASN A 385 -19.99 8.13 -23.33
CA ASN A 385 -19.08 9.07 -22.69
C ASN A 385 -18.79 10.27 -23.59
N ALA A 386 -18.66 11.46 -22.98
CA ALA A 386 -18.20 12.65 -23.67
C ALA A 386 -16.69 12.59 -24.01
N TYR A 387 -15.94 11.78 -23.27
CA TYR A 387 -14.49 11.57 -23.42
C TYR A 387 -14.16 10.09 -23.44
N ALA A 388 -13.45 9.67 -24.48
CA ALA A 388 -12.95 8.31 -24.60
C ALA A 388 -11.46 8.26 -24.29
N PHE A 389 -11.05 7.35 -23.41
CA PHE A 389 -9.65 7.12 -23.05
C PHE A 389 -9.40 5.69 -22.59
N GLU A 390 -8.16 5.30 -22.69
CA GLU A 390 -7.60 4.14 -22.00
C GLU A 390 -6.47 4.62 -21.09
N ARG A 391 -6.39 4.10 -19.88
CA ARG A 391 -5.36 4.46 -18.90
C ARG A 391 -4.74 3.21 -18.29
N TYR A 392 -3.42 3.18 -18.27
CA TYR A 392 -2.64 2.07 -17.74
C TYR A 392 -1.64 2.59 -16.71
N LEU A 393 -1.50 1.87 -15.62
CA LEU A 393 -0.57 2.20 -14.54
C LEU A 393 0.03 0.92 -13.99
N VAL A 394 1.35 0.91 -13.80
CA VAL A 394 2.08 -0.17 -13.14
C VAL A 394 2.96 0.43 -12.06
N ASP A 395 2.92 -0.16 -10.87
CA ASP A 395 3.74 0.21 -9.71
C ASP A 395 4.39 -1.07 -9.16
N ILE A 396 5.71 -1.16 -9.22
CA ILE A 396 6.49 -2.32 -8.82
C ILE A 396 7.43 -1.87 -7.72
N VAL A 397 7.34 -2.50 -6.56
CA VAL A 397 8.29 -2.33 -5.46
C VAL A 397 8.96 -3.66 -5.18
N HIS A 398 10.28 -3.66 -5.13
CA HIS A 398 11.07 -4.83 -4.76
C HIS A 398 11.99 -4.51 -3.60
N TYR A 399 12.01 -5.40 -2.63
CA TYR A 399 12.86 -5.34 -1.44
C TYR A 399 13.93 -6.41 -1.55
N PHE A 400 15.20 -5.98 -1.64
CA PHE A 400 16.37 -6.83 -1.72
C PHE A 400 17.06 -6.89 -0.36
N PRO A 401 16.97 -7.98 0.39
CA PRO A 401 17.76 -8.13 1.62
C PRO A 401 19.25 -8.24 1.27
N LEU A 402 20.07 -7.44 1.93
CA LEU A 402 21.53 -7.52 1.83
C LEU A 402 22.11 -8.20 3.07
N SER A 403 21.66 -7.75 4.23
CA SER A 403 21.96 -8.34 5.52
C SER A 403 20.71 -8.21 6.41
N TRP A 404 20.79 -8.59 7.66
CA TRP A 404 19.68 -8.48 8.59
C TRP A 404 19.40 -7.03 9.05
N ASP A 405 20.38 -6.12 8.90
CA ASP A 405 20.25 -4.68 9.18
C ASP A 405 20.15 -3.84 7.91
N GLU A 406 20.31 -4.44 6.72
CA GLU A 406 20.41 -3.72 5.47
C GLU A 406 19.52 -4.31 4.39
N HIS A 407 18.82 -3.44 3.68
CA HIS A 407 18.10 -3.82 2.47
C HIS A 407 18.08 -2.68 1.45
N ILE A 408 17.89 -3.05 0.19
CA ILE A 408 17.63 -2.09 -0.88
C ILE A 408 16.15 -2.16 -1.24
N THR A 409 15.50 -1.02 -1.35
CA THR A 409 14.16 -0.89 -1.91
C THR A 409 14.24 -0.22 -3.27
N LEU A 410 13.74 -0.90 -4.29
CA LEU A 410 13.59 -0.36 -5.64
C LEU A 410 12.11 -0.24 -5.96
N ARG A 411 11.65 0.95 -6.32
CA ARG A 411 10.33 1.19 -6.87
C ARG A 411 10.44 1.66 -8.31
N LEU A 412 9.64 1.08 -9.19
CA LEU A 412 9.44 1.51 -10.56
C LEU A 412 7.94 1.73 -10.78
N ARG A 413 7.57 2.94 -11.20
CA ARG A 413 6.19 3.29 -11.49
C ARG A 413 6.10 3.87 -12.89
N GLY A 414 5.19 3.36 -13.70
CA GLY A 414 4.95 3.83 -15.06
C GLY A 414 3.47 4.02 -15.32
N GLY A 415 3.11 5.08 -16.03
CA GLY A 415 1.76 5.37 -16.43
C GLY A 415 1.69 5.86 -17.86
N THR A 416 0.64 5.45 -18.59
CA THR A 416 0.36 5.88 -19.96
C THR A 416 -1.13 5.92 -20.21
N SER A 417 -1.58 6.74 -21.14
CA SER A 417 -2.95 6.77 -21.59
C SER A 417 -3.05 6.98 -23.11
N THR A 418 -4.20 6.66 -23.67
CA THR A 418 -4.60 7.00 -25.04
C THR A 418 -5.92 7.74 -25.01
N GLY A 419 -6.25 8.49 -26.04
CA GLY A 419 -7.45 9.33 -26.08
C GLY A 419 -7.36 10.56 -25.19
N ILE A 420 -8.49 11.15 -24.82
CA ILE A 420 -8.56 12.39 -24.03
C ILE A 420 -8.72 12.06 -22.55
N LEU A 421 -7.60 12.08 -21.82
CA LEU A 421 -7.60 11.81 -20.39
C LEU A 421 -8.09 13.05 -19.61
N PRO A 422 -9.16 12.94 -18.82
CA PRO A 422 -9.62 14.05 -17.98
C PRO A 422 -8.52 14.48 -16.98
N PRO A 423 -8.43 15.80 -16.66
CA PRO A 423 -7.37 16.35 -15.79
C PRO A 423 -7.26 15.67 -14.42
N MET A 424 -8.35 15.18 -13.85
CA MET A 424 -8.34 14.46 -12.57
C MET A 424 -7.53 13.14 -12.62
N TYR A 425 -7.27 12.62 -13.82
CA TYR A 425 -6.56 11.37 -14.03
C TYR A 425 -5.14 11.55 -14.58
N TRP A 426 -4.70 12.80 -14.76
CA TRP A 426 -3.32 13.07 -15.18
C TRP A 426 -2.33 12.55 -14.15
N PHE A 427 -1.15 12.21 -14.65
CA PHE A 427 -0.05 11.73 -13.82
C PHE A 427 0.79 12.91 -13.35
N ASP A 428 0.90 13.05 -12.04
CA ASP A 428 1.67 14.12 -11.40
C ASP A 428 2.93 13.56 -10.74
N LEU A 429 4.08 14.21 -10.95
CA LEU A 429 5.33 13.91 -10.28
C LEU A 429 5.93 15.17 -9.63
N GLY A 430 6.61 14.99 -8.52
CA GLY A 430 7.21 16.02 -7.68
C GLY A 430 6.71 15.97 -6.26
N GLY A 431 7.59 16.18 -5.30
CA GLY A 431 7.27 16.20 -3.87
C GLY A 431 7.43 14.86 -3.15
N ILE A 432 6.76 14.75 -2.03
CA ILE A 432 7.06 13.86 -0.90
C ILE A 432 7.17 12.35 -1.18
N SER A 433 6.53 11.82 -2.21
CA SER A 433 6.51 10.37 -2.51
C SER A 433 6.92 10.02 -3.92
N SER A 434 7.45 10.99 -4.66
CA SER A 434 7.93 10.79 -6.02
C SER A 434 9.35 11.33 -6.18
N LEU A 435 9.49 12.59 -6.55
CA LEU A 435 10.77 13.29 -6.71
C LEU A 435 10.94 14.26 -5.53
N ARG A 436 11.51 13.76 -4.42
CA ARG A 436 11.52 14.44 -3.11
C ARG A 436 12.29 15.77 -3.08
N GLY A 437 13.23 15.99 -4.01
CA GLY A 437 13.95 17.26 -4.19
C GLY A 437 13.24 18.26 -5.10
N MET A 438 12.00 18.01 -5.50
CA MET A 438 11.19 18.89 -6.34
C MET A 438 9.96 19.40 -5.58
N ARG A 439 9.37 20.48 -6.10
CA ARG A 439 8.09 20.99 -5.58
C ARG A 439 6.98 19.96 -5.79
N PHE A 440 5.96 20.05 -4.96
CA PHE A 440 4.79 19.17 -5.07
C PHE A 440 4.11 19.33 -6.43
N LYS A 441 3.94 18.19 -7.17
CA LYS A 441 3.32 18.12 -8.49
C LYS A 441 3.93 19.10 -9.50
N GLU A 442 5.26 19.26 -9.50
CA GLU A 442 5.97 20.17 -10.41
C GLU A 442 5.86 19.74 -11.88
N MET A 443 5.68 18.45 -12.13
CA MET A 443 5.46 17.89 -13.47
C MET A 443 4.12 17.19 -13.54
N THR A 444 3.43 17.37 -14.67
CA THR A 444 2.13 16.76 -14.96
C THR A 444 2.13 16.25 -16.39
N GLY A 445 1.44 15.15 -16.67
CA GLY A 445 1.33 14.59 -18.00
C GLY A 445 0.26 13.51 -18.11
N ASP A 446 0.04 13.04 -19.32
CA ASP A 446 -0.72 11.83 -19.64
C ASP A 446 0.17 10.59 -19.78
N ARG A 447 1.47 10.79 -19.55
CA ARG A 447 2.54 9.78 -19.47
C ARG A 447 3.41 10.05 -18.24
N MET A 448 3.90 9.01 -17.61
CA MET A 448 4.92 9.15 -16.57
C MET A 448 5.83 7.94 -16.46
N VAL A 449 7.04 8.18 -15.99
CA VAL A 449 7.98 7.18 -15.48
C VAL A 449 8.59 7.69 -14.18
N LEU A 450 8.74 6.82 -13.20
CA LEU A 450 9.33 7.13 -11.90
C LEU A 450 10.14 5.93 -11.42
N GLY A 451 11.36 6.18 -10.95
CA GLY A 451 12.21 5.24 -10.24
C GLY A 451 12.65 5.82 -8.90
N ASN A 452 12.48 5.06 -7.83
CA ASN A 452 13.00 5.39 -6.51
C ASN A 452 13.90 4.23 -6.08
N LEU A 453 15.13 4.53 -5.67
CA LEU A 453 16.08 3.59 -5.11
C LEU A 453 16.44 4.05 -3.71
N GLU A 454 16.29 3.17 -2.73
CA GLU A 454 16.63 3.43 -1.33
C GLU A 454 17.54 2.34 -0.81
N TYR A 455 18.61 2.74 -0.12
CA TYR A 455 19.44 1.87 0.68
C TYR A 455 19.14 2.15 2.15
N HIS A 456 18.63 1.16 2.85
CA HIS A 456 18.23 1.20 4.24
C HIS A 456 19.31 0.56 5.11
N LEU A 457 19.78 1.31 6.11
CA LEU A 457 20.67 0.85 7.15
C LEU A 457 19.97 1.02 8.49
N ARG A 458 19.60 -0.10 9.13
CA ARG A 458 18.95 -0.08 10.43
C ARG A 458 19.94 0.32 11.52
N ALA A 459 19.47 1.08 12.47
CA ALA A 459 20.24 1.38 13.67
C ALA A 459 20.38 0.12 14.50
N GLY A 460 21.60 -0.45 14.54
CA GLY A 460 21.95 -1.42 15.56
C GLY A 460 22.07 -0.73 16.93
N ASP A 461 22.07 -1.51 18.01
CA ASP A 461 22.24 -1.03 19.38
C ASP A 461 23.49 -0.13 19.48
N GLY A 462 23.30 1.19 19.47
CA GLY A 462 24.35 2.19 19.65
C GLY A 462 24.65 3.13 18.49
N ASN A 463 24.04 3.00 17.32
CA ASN A 463 24.29 3.86 16.18
C ASN A 463 23.19 4.92 15.98
N PHE A 464 23.59 6.15 15.64
CA PHE A 464 22.75 7.26 15.15
C PHE A 464 21.48 7.58 15.97
N LEU A 465 21.58 7.71 17.28
CA LEU A 465 20.44 8.06 18.14
C LEU A 465 19.27 7.05 18.09
N GLY A 466 19.52 5.80 17.69
CA GLY A 466 18.48 4.78 17.51
C GLY A 466 17.57 5.01 16.30
N MET A 467 18.02 5.76 15.28
CA MET A 467 17.27 6.01 14.05
C MET A 467 17.90 5.29 12.86
N ASP A 468 17.07 4.77 11.99
CA ASP A 468 17.48 4.17 10.72
C ASP A 468 17.96 5.24 9.74
N LEU A 469 19.07 4.97 9.05
CA LEU A 469 19.61 5.83 8.00
C LEU A 469 19.20 5.30 6.64
N ILE A 470 18.69 6.18 5.78
CA ILE A 470 18.28 5.82 4.43
C ILE A 470 18.97 6.75 3.44
N LEU A 471 19.71 6.18 2.49
CA LEU A 471 20.24 6.91 1.34
C LEU A 471 19.31 6.66 0.15
N PHE A 472 19.01 7.70 -0.63
CA PHE A 472 18.09 7.52 -1.74
C PHE A 472 18.42 8.33 -3.00
N VAL A 473 17.94 7.79 -4.12
CA VAL A 473 17.94 8.45 -5.43
C VAL A 473 16.54 8.32 -6.01
N ASP A 474 15.96 9.44 -6.45
CA ASP A 474 14.70 9.50 -7.16
C ASP A 474 14.95 10.03 -8.58
N SER A 475 14.37 9.41 -9.59
CA SER A 475 14.45 9.87 -10.97
C SER A 475 13.14 9.64 -11.70
N GLY A 476 12.69 10.61 -12.49
CA GLY A 476 11.43 10.48 -13.19
C GLY A 476 11.11 11.63 -14.13
N LEU A 477 10.06 11.44 -14.91
CA LEU A 477 9.51 12.40 -15.86
C LEU A 477 8.00 12.18 -15.99
N ALA A 478 7.22 13.26 -16.06
CA ALA A 478 5.84 13.26 -16.52
C ALA A 478 5.71 14.25 -17.68
N TRP A 479 4.98 13.86 -18.73
CA TRP A 479 4.83 14.65 -19.95
C TRP A 479 3.50 14.37 -20.64
N PHE A 480 3.10 15.25 -21.57
CA PHE A 480 1.95 15.04 -22.44
C PHE A 480 2.39 14.59 -23.83
N ALA A 481 1.67 13.65 -24.43
CA ALA A 481 1.77 13.36 -25.85
C ALA A 481 1.09 14.46 -26.69
N ASP A 482 1.58 14.70 -27.92
CA ASP A 482 1.13 15.81 -28.79
C ASP A 482 -0.37 15.82 -29.09
N GLU A 483 -1.00 14.65 -29.16
CA GLU A 483 -2.41 14.50 -29.49
C GLU A 483 -3.34 15.22 -28.48
N ASN A 484 -2.89 15.39 -27.23
CA ASN A 484 -3.67 15.98 -26.16
C ASN A 484 -3.32 17.44 -25.84
N MET A 485 -2.27 17.97 -26.46
CA MET A 485 -1.74 19.30 -26.12
C MET A 485 -2.60 20.51 -26.51
N PRO A 486 -3.27 20.56 -27.69
CA PRO A 486 -4.12 21.73 -28.04
C PRO A 486 -5.25 21.96 -27.07
N TYR A 487 -5.73 20.88 -26.46
CA TYR A 487 -6.82 20.89 -25.50
C TYR A 487 -6.40 21.48 -24.15
N ILE A 488 -5.17 21.27 -23.74
CA ILE A 488 -4.62 21.66 -22.45
C ILE A 488 -4.14 23.11 -22.47
N ALA A 489 -3.51 23.55 -23.56
CA ALA A 489 -2.87 24.87 -23.66
C ALA A 489 -3.81 26.05 -23.47
N ASN A 490 -5.10 25.88 -23.77
CA ASN A 490 -6.10 26.96 -23.70
C ASN A 490 -7.03 26.86 -22.48
N SER A 491 -6.95 25.80 -21.68
CA SER A 491 -8.05 25.44 -20.78
C SER A 491 -7.70 25.43 -19.28
N TRP A 492 -6.45 25.72 -18.89
CA TRP A 492 -6.07 25.52 -17.50
C TRP A 492 -5.51 26.77 -16.81
N PRO A 493 -6.17 27.31 -15.77
CA PRO A 493 -5.54 28.29 -14.88
C PRO A 493 -4.62 27.54 -13.93
N VAL A 494 -3.47 27.12 -14.43
CA VAL A 494 -2.48 26.41 -13.66
C VAL A 494 -1.56 27.41 -12.98
N ASP A 495 -1.12 27.06 -11.76
CA ASP A 495 0.10 27.57 -11.19
C ASP A 495 1.17 27.68 -12.29
N ASP A 496 1.71 28.87 -12.55
CA ASP A 496 2.61 29.18 -13.69
C ASP A 496 3.76 28.16 -13.86
N ALA A 497 4.26 27.59 -12.75
CA ALA A 497 5.33 26.60 -12.76
C ALA A 497 4.90 25.25 -13.37
N ARG A 498 3.66 24.83 -13.14
CA ARG A 498 3.11 23.55 -13.64
C ARG A 498 2.87 23.60 -15.14
N GLN A 499 2.37 24.72 -15.60
CA GLN A 499 2.13 24.99 -17.03
C GLN A 499 3.43 25.10 -17.82
N GLN A 500 4.44 25.78 -17.26
CA GLN A 500 5.74 25.99 -17.89
C GLN A 500 6.48 24.67 -18.13
N THR A 501 6.52 23.80 -17.14
CA THR A 501 7.21 22.51 -17.26
C THR A 501 6.53 21.59 -18.28
N SER A 502 5.20 21.62 -18.38
CA SER A 502 4.45 20.81 -19.34
C SER A 502 4.60 21.28 -20.77
N LEU A 503 4.74 22.60 -21.00
CA LEU A 503 4.86 23.21 -22.33
C LEU A 503 6.29 23.12 -22.90
N GLU A 504 7.32 23.15 -22.07
CA GLU A 504 8.72 23.06 -22.47
C GLU A 504 9.15 21.65 -22.94
N THR A 505 8.31 20.64 -22.74
CA THR A 505 8.62 19.23 -22.95
C THR A 505 7.75 18.55 -24.00
N ARG A 506 7.42 19.24 -25.11
CA ARG A 506 6.70 18.65 -26.24
C ARG A 506 7.55 17.67 -27.02
N PRO A 507 7.29 16.37 -27.02
CA PRO A 507 7.88 15.46 -27.99
C PRO A 507 7.06 15.43 -29.28
N GLU A 508 7.72 15.24 -30.41
CA GLU A 508 7.06 14.92 -31.67
C GLU A 508 6.51 13.49 -31.67
N ASP A 509 7.09 12.59 -30.83
CA ASP A 509 6.61 11.24 -30.55
C ASP A 509 6.45 11.04 -29.04
N ALA A 510 5.42 10.30 -28.62
CA ALA A 510 5.06 10.08 -27.23
C ALA A 510 6.19 9.51 -26.34
N PHE A 511 7.21 8.87 -26.93
CA PHE A 511 8.34 8.27 -26.22
C PHE A 511 9.68 8.91 -26.48
N ASP A 512 9.80 9.86 -27.41
CA ASP A 512 11.05 10.55 -27.72
C ASP A 512 11.60 11.37 -26.55
N MET A 513 10.73 11.69 -25.57
CA MET A 513 11.10 12.35 -24.32
C MET A 513 11.85 11.48 -23.33
N LEU A 514 11.80 10.16 -23.44
CA LEU A 514 12.52 9.25 -22.55
C LEU A 514 14.02 9.21 -22.86
N THR A 515 14.68 10.34 -22.68
CA THR A 515 16.14 10.44 -22.74
C THR A 515 16.69 10.60 -21.34
N TRP A 516 17.90 10.14 -21.10
CA TRP A 516 18.57 10.31 -19.81
C TRP A 516 18.67 11.79 -19.38
N SER A 517 18.79 12.70 -20.33
CA SER A 517 18.88 14.15 -20.09
C SER A 517 17.55 14.79 -19.72
N ALA A 518 16.42 14.18 -20.06
CA ALA A 518 15.08 14.67 -19.73
C ALA A 518 14.64 14.26 -18.31
N LEU A 519 15.20 13.18 -17.77
CA LEU A 519 14.88 12.70 -16.43
C LEU A 519 15.30 13.72 -15.37
N ARG A 520 14.39 14.01 -14.44
CA ARG A 520 14.64 14.84 -13.27
C ARG A 520 15.12 13.95 -12.14
N THR A 521 16.31 14.24 -11.61
CA THR A 521 16.96 13.37 -10.62
C THR A 521 17.26 14.11 -9.34
N ASN A 522 16.94 13.47 -8.22
CA ASN A 522 17.20 13.94 -6.88
C ASN A 522 18.01 12.90 -6.11
N VAL A 523 18.82 13.36 -5.18
CA VAL A 523 19.51 12.51 -4.20
C VAL A 523 19.23 13.01 -2.81
N GLY A 524 19.28 12.14 -1.84
CA GLY A 524 19.04 12.57 -0.47
C GLY A 524 19.35 11.52 0.58
N ILE A 525 19.15 11.96 1.81
CA ILE A 525 19.33 11.18 3.03
C ILE A 525 18.04 11.28 3.82
N ALA A 526 17.64 10.21 4.46
CA ALA A 526 16.55 10.24 5.42
C ALA A 526 16.95 9.58 6.74
N LEU A 527 16.32 10.06 7.80
CA LEU A 527 16.34 9.47 9.13
C LEU A 527 14.92 8.98 9.44
N ALA A 528 14.80 7.72 9.81
CA ALA A 528 13.52 7.10 10.13
C ALA A 528 13.56 6.50 11.53
N SER A 529 12.40 6.47 12.20
CA SER A 529 12.27 5.72 13.45
C SER A 529 12.40 4.22 13.18
N PRO A 530 12.89 3.42 14.15
CA PRO A 530 13.04 1.97 13.98
C PRO A 530 11.75 1.24 13.72
N ASP A 531 10.61 1.82 14.11
CA ASP A 531 9.26 1.32 13.83
C ASP A 531 8.72 1.75 12.46
N GLY A 532 9.44 2.64 11.75
CA GLY A 532 9.06 3.14 10.42
C GLY A 532 7.92 4.16 10.43
N ASP A 533 7.39 4.52 11.59
CA ASP A 533 6.24 5.42 11.74
C ASP A 533 6.57 6.88 11.47
N PHE A 534 7.84 7.25 11.57
CA PHE A 534 8.30 8.60 11.37
C PHE A 534 9.54 8.66 10.50
N ARG A 535 9.58 9.62 9.57
CA ARG A 535 10.71 9.80 8.65
C ARG A 535 10.93 11.27 8.30
N ILE A 536 12.18 11.72 8.33
CA ILE A 536 12.62 13.04 7.85
C ILE A 536 13.51 12.82 6.64
N ASN A 537 13.16 13.42 5.50
CA ASN A 537 13.96 13.37 4.28
C ASN A 537 14.63 14.73 4.04
N PHE A 538 15.90 14.69 3.64
CA PHE A 538 16.68 15.80 3.11
C PHE A 538 17.02 15.50 1.67
N ALA A 539 16.36 16.14 0.74
CA ALA A 539 16.47 15.85 -0.70
C ALA A 539 17.02 17.04 -1.47
N LYS A 540 17.90 16.79 -2.42
CA LYS A 540 18.45 17.82 -3.30
C LYS A 540 18.37 17.38 -4.75
N ARG A 541 17.92 18.28 -5.58
CA ARG A 541 17.89 18.11 -7.02
C ARG A 541 19.29 18.24 -7.60
N ILE A 542 19.71 17.32 -8.49
CA ILE A 542 21.06 17.30 -9.08
C ILE A 542 21.08 17.59 -10.58
N ASP A 543 19.94 17.48 -11.28
CA ASP A 543 19.82 17.81 -12.69
C ASP A 543 19.83 19.33 -12.98
N LYS A 544 19.68 20.16 -11.95
CA LYS A 544 19.71 21.63 -12.04
C LYS A 544 20.58 22.21 -10.92
N SER A 545 21.52 23.08 -11.29
CA SER A 545 22.39 23.76 -10.33
C SER A 545 21.63 24.84 -9.52
N GLY A 546 22.12 25.14 -8.31
CA GLY A 546 21.59 26.24 -7.48
C GLY A 546 20.25 25.96 -6.80
N GLN A 547 19.82 24.70 -6.73
CA GLN A 547 18.61 24.33 -6.00
C GLN A 547 18.90 24.11 -4.52
N ASP A 548 17.97 24.51 -3.67
CA ASP A 548 18.01 24.32 -2.23
C ASP A 548 17.70 22.86 -1.85
N VAL A 549 18.09 22.48 -0.63
CA VAL A 549 17.68 21.22 -0.03
C VAL A 549 16.22 21.34 0.42
N ILE A 550 15.40 20.40 0.01
CA ILE A 550 14.01 20.27 0.45
C ILE A 550 13.96 19.30 1.62
N VAL A 551 13.36 19.74 2.74
CA VAL A 551 13.15 18.91 3.92
C VAL A 551 11.68 18.54 4.00
N THR A 552 11.39 17.23 4.14
CA THR A 552 10.03 16.72 4.24
C THR A 552 9.90 15.77 5.42
N PHE A 553 8.71 15.76 6.02
CA PHE A 553 8.35 14.84 7.10
C PHE A 553 7.33 13.83 6.59
N ARG A 554 7.42 12.60 7.07
CA ARG A 554 6.46 11.54 6.79
C ARG A 554 6.09 10.84 8.09
N ILE A 555 4.80 10.49 8.22
CA ILE A 555 4.23 9.74 9.36
C ILE A 555 3.75 8.37 8.90
N CYS A 556 3.59 8.18 7.61
CA CYS A 556 3.27 6.88 7.01
C CYS A 556 4.43 6.39 6.16
N GLN A 557 4.49 5.09 5.92
CA GLN A 557 5.50 4.52 5.03
C GLN A 557 5.35 5.09 3.60
N PRO A 558 6.45 5.39 2.91
CA PRO A 558 6.40 6.07 1.62
C PRO A 558 5.94 5.18 0.46
N PHE A 559 5.97 3.83 0.60
CA PHE A 559 5.62 2.89 -0.48
C PHE A 559 4.72 1.77 0.03
#